data_0cd867bc42ea6ea5e88468216d2a81fd
#
_entry.id   0cd867bc42ea6ea5e88468216d2a81fd
#
_cell.length_a   1.000
_cell.length_b   1.000
_cell.length_c   1.000
_cell.angle_alpha   90.00
_cell.angle_beta   90.00
_cell.angle_gamma   90.00
#
_symmetry.space_group_name_H-M   'P 1'
#
loop_
_entity.id
_entity.type
_entity.pdbx_description
1 polymer ?
#
loop_
_entity_poly.entity_id
_entity_poly.type
_entity_poly.pdbx_seq_one_letter_code
_entity_poly.pdbx_strand_id
1 'polypeptide(L)'
;MKKNKYSISDLERFTGIKAHTIRMWENRFKIFTPERSVGNVRSYKDEDLRKLLNISLLLKKKFKISKIATLTNEELNEKVIGLSSIKNNDEYQIDNLLESMMEFDEQKFDKIIASSSINIGFENTVINIIYPFFEKVGILWLAGRINPAYEHYMTNLFRQKLIVAIDGQMPNQKPDAKKFLLFLPENEWHELGLLFYSYILKKNGHSITYLGQSVPLNELQEITPIINPDAVVTSFTTVFSDREFDSYIQRLSLLYPSTTVFITGLQVISFNPSLPPNFIKINSLSRFKEKIASI
;
A
#
# COMPACT_ATOMS: atom_id res chain seq x y z
N MET A 1 24.71 -7.71 6.98
CA MET A 1 23.30 -7.30 7.11
C MET A 1 22.83 -7.65 8.51
N LYS A 2 22.34 -6.67 9.30
CA LYS A 2 21.65 -6.97 10.58
C LYS A 2 20.39 -7.78 10.24
N LYS A 3 20.30 -9.04 10.70
CA LYS A 3 19.06 -9.83 10.62
C LYS A 3 18.02 -9.11 11.48
N ASN A 4 16.97 -8.59 10.87
CA ASN A 4 15.87 -8.01 11.61
C ASN A 4 15.20 -9.12 12.43
N LYS A 5 14.91 -8.80 13.69
CA LYS A 5 14.17 -9.69 14.60
C LYS A 5 12.81 -9.08 14.87
N TYR A 6 11.76 -9.86 14.66
CA TYR A 6 10.39 -9.43 14.84
C TYR A 6 9.77 -10.05 16.08
N SER A 7 8.96 -9.28 16.79
CA SER A 7 8.08 -9.79 17.85
C SER A 7 6.83 -10.43 17.25
N ILE A 8 6.07 -11.15 18.07
CA ILE A 8 4.77 -11.70 17.62
C ILE A 8 3.75 -10.58 17.30
N SER A 9 3.88 -9.44 17.98
CA SER A 9 3.05 -8.26 17.69
C SER A 9 3.39 -7.65 16.33
N ASP A 10 4.67 -7.66 15.93
CA ASP A 10 5.07 -7.24 14.59
C ASP A 10 4.49 -8.18 13.53
N LEU A 11 4.55 -9.51 13.77
CA LEU A 11 3.94 -10.49 12.87
C LEU A 11 2.43 -10.28 12.72
N GLU A 12 1.71 -10.06 13.83
CA GLU A 12 0.28 -9.72 13.79
C GLU A 12 0.04 -8.43 12.99
N ARG A 13 0.82 -7.40 13.25
CA ARG A 13 0.73 -6.11 12.58
C ARG A 13 0.93 -6.22 11.06
N PHE A 14 1.95 -6.96 10.61
CA PHE A 14 2.27 -7.10 9.18
C PHE A 14 1.32 -8.03 8.43
N THR A 15 0.75 -9.04 9.08
CA THR A 15 -0.03 -10.08 8.39
C THR A 15 -1.53 -10.00 8.64
N GLY A 16 -1.95 -9.24 9.65
CA GLY A 16 -3.33 -9.19 10.12
C GLY A 16 -3.81 -10.45 10.85
N ILE A 17 -2.90 -11.45 11.04
CA ILE A 17 -3.24 -12.69 11.74
C ILE A 17 -2.99 -12.49 13.22
N LYS A 18 -4.03 -12.69 14.04
CA LYS A 18 -3.95 -12.47 15.49
C LYS A 18 -2.84 -13.30 16.16
N ALA A 19 -2.12 -12.71 17.12
CA ALA A 19 -0.99 -13.34 17.81
C ALA A 19 -1.34 -14.70 18.43
N HIS A 20 -2.56 -14.87 18.96
CA HIS A 20 -3.01 -16.14 19.49
C HIS A 20 -3.16 -17.22 18.40
N THR A 21 -3.60 -16.83 17.20
CA THR A 21 -3.71 -17.72 16.04
C THR A 21 -2.34 -18.17 15.56
N ILE A 22 -1.37 -17.25 15.50
CA ILE A 22 0.03 -17.56 15.15
C ILE A 22 0.61 -18.58 16.14
N ARG A 23 0.42 -18.36 17.46
CA ARG A 23 0.86 -19.30 18.51
C ARG A 23 0.19 -20.68 18.39
N MET A 24 -1.10 -20.69 18.07
CA MET A 24 -1.84 -21.95 17.85
C MET A 24 -1.25 -22.71 16.67
N TRP A 25 -0.94 -22.05 15.57
CA TRP A 25 -0.33 -22.69 14.39
C TRP A 25 1.12 -23.13 14.63
N GLU A 26 1.90 -22.33 15.37
CA GLU A 26 3.24 -22.72 15.85
C GLU A 26 3.17 -24.04 16.62
N ASN A 27 2.25 -24.16 17.58
CA ASN A 27 2.11 -25.35 18.39
C ASN A 27 1.53 -26.54 17.64
N ARG A 28 0.47 -26.32 16.83
CA ARG A 28 -0.28 -27.42 16.18
C ARG A 28 0.39 -27.92 14.91
N PHE A 29 0.93 -27.03 14.10
CA PHE A 29 1.44 -27.36 12.77
C PHE A 29 2.97 -27.19 12.66
N LYS A 30 3.64 -26.71 13.69
CA LYS A 30 5.09 -26.44 13.69
C LYS A 30 5.56 -25.56 12.51
N ILE A 31 4.73 -24.60 12.13
CA ILE A 31 4.99 -23.71 10.98
C ILE A 31 6.26 -22.88 11.20
N PHE A 32 6.53 -22.49 12.45
CA PHE A 32 7.71 -21.69 12.86
C PHE A 32 8.42 -22.34 14.02
N THR A 33 9.72 -22.03 14.14
CA THR A 33 10.55 -22.36 15.31
C THR A 33 11.22 -21.08 15.79
N PRO A 34 10.49 -20.20 16.52
CA PRO A 34 11.03 -18.91 16.95
C PRO A 34 12.20 -19.09 17.89
N GLU A 35 13.19 -18.20 17.77
CA GLU A 35 14.24 -18.06 18.78
C GLU A 35 13.62 -17.52 20.08
N ARG A 36 14.16 -17.92 21.23
CA ARG A 36 13.70 -17.44 22.54
C ARG A 36 14.83 -16.75 23.28
N SER A 37 14.56 -15.56 23.81
CA SER A 37 15.49 -14.86 24.69
C SER A 37 15.57 -15.50 26.07
N VAL A 38 16.53 -15.07 26.90
CA VAL A 38 16.67 -15.47 28.30
C VAL A 38 15.37 -15.25 29.12
N GLY A 39 14.54 -14.26 28.75
CA GLY A 39 13.21 -13.99 29.31
C GLY A 39 12.08 -14.75 28.63
N ASN A 40 12.34 -15.83 27.86
CA ASN A 40 11.36 -16.64 27.14
C ASN A 40 10.50 -15.84 26.11
N VAL A 41 10.97 -14.67 25.66
CA VAL A 41 10.31 -13.86 24.64
C VAL A 41 10.65 -14.41 23.26
N ARG A 42 9.62 -14.64 22.43
CA ARG A 42 9.74 -15.13 21.05
C ARG A 42 10.30 -14.06 20.13
N SER A 43 11.19 -14.48 19.25
CA SER A 43 11.78 -13.64 18.21
C SER A 43 11.77 -14.40 16.88
N TYR A 44 11.26 -13.76 15.84
CA TYR A 44 11.08 -14.30 14.50
C TYR A 44 12.03 -13.63 13.52
N LYS A 45 12.43 -14.34 12.48
CA LYS A 45 13.36 -13.86 11.44
C LYS A 45 12.58 -13.34 10.22
N ASP A 46 13.28 -12.68 9.29
CA ASP A 46 12.72 -12.26 8.00
C ASP A 46 12.05 -13.43 7.24
N GLU A 47 12.62 -14.63 7.34
CA GLU A 47 12.07 -15.84 6.70
C GLU A 47 10.72 -16.25 7.31
N ASP A 48 10.56 -16.13 8.63
CA ASP A 48 9.32 -16.42 9.34
C ASP A 48 8.24 -15.41 8.96
N LEU A 49 8.59 -14.12 8.88
CA LEU A 49 7.68 -13.08 8.44
C LEU A 49 7.21 -13.34 7.00
N ARG A 50 8.13 -13.60 6.07
CA ARG A 50 7.79 -13.94 4.67
C ARG A 50 6.88 -15.15 4.59
N LYS A 51 7.20 -16.22 5.31
CA LYS A 51 6.37 -17.43 5.35
C LYS A 51 4.96 -17.13 5.86
N LEU A 52 4.81 -16.32 6.90
CA LEU A 52 3.50 -15.95 7.44
C LEU A 52 2.71 -15.05 6.49
N LEU A 53 3.37 -14.13 5.78
CA LEU A 53 2.74 -13.32 4.73
C LEU A 53 2.23 -14.19 3.57
N ASN A 54 3.01 -15.18 3.12
CA ASN A 54 2.59 -16.17 2.12
C ASN A 54 1.37 -16.96 2.58
N ILE A 55 1.36 -17.41 3.83
CA ILE A 55 0.22 -18.10 4.43
C ILE A 55 -1.01 -17.18 4.45
N SER A 56 -0.85 -15.92 4.88
CA SER A 56 -1.93 -14.93 4.89
C SER A 56 -2.55 -14.72 3.51
N LEU A 57 -1.70 -14.63 2.47
CA LEU A 57 -2.16 -14.48 1.09
C LEU A 57 -2.97 -15.69 0.61
N LEU A 58 -2.50 -16.91 0.88
CA LEU A 58 -3.23 -18.13 0.53
C LEU A 58 -4.55 -18.27 1.29
N LEU A 59 -4.59 -17.88 2.57
CA LEU A 59 -5.84 -17.87 3.36
C LEU A 59 -6.87 -16.90 2.78
N LYS A 60 -6.45 -15.70 2.35
CA LYS A 60 -7.32 -14.74 1.64
C LYS A 60 -7.89 -15.33 0.33
N LYS A 61 -7.15 -16.22 -0.33
CA LYS A 61 -7.61 -16.99 -1.49
C LYS A 61 -8.36 -18.29 -1.11
N LYS A 62 -8.84 -18.40 0.16
CA LYS A 62 -9.67 -19.49 0.69
C LYS A 62 -8.97 -20.86 0.78
N PHE A 63 -7.65 -20.94 0.75
CA PHE A 63 -6.92 -22.15 1.07
C PHE A 63 -7.03 -22.47 2.56
N LYS A 64 -7.15 -23.74 2.95
CA LYS A 64 -7.22 -24.16 4.36
C LYS A 64 -5.82 -24.23 4.96
N ILE A 65 -5.64 -23.70 6.17
CA ILE A 65 -4.36 -23.72 6.89
C ILE A 65 -3.77 -25.12 7.03
N SER A 66 -4.60 -26.16 7.23
CA SER A 66 -4.14 -27.54 7.35
C SER A 66 -3.46 -28.04 6.07
N LYS A 67 -3.88 -27.57 4.88
CA LYS A 67 -3.24 -27.88 3.60
C LYS A 67 -1.99 -27.04 3.34
N ILE A 68 -2.01 -25.76 3.79
CA ILE A 68 -0.86 -24.88 3.65
C ILE A 68 0.31 -25.37 4.52
N ALA A 69 0.00 -25.83 5.72
CA ALA A 69 0.99 -26.28 6.70
C ALA A 69 1.74 -27.57 6.29
N THR A 70 1.23 -28.33 5.32
CA THR A 70 1.92 -29.52 4.79
C THR A 70 2.85 -29.22 3.62
N LEU A 71 2.86 -27.96 3.11
CA LEU A 71 3.71 -27.55 2.01
C LEU A 71 5.14 -27.28 2.50
N THR A 72 6.12 -27.66 1.69
CA THR A 72 7.49 -27.16 1.85
C THR A 72 7.55 -25.66 1.59
N ASN A 73 8.67 -25.00 1.93
CA ASN A 73 8.82 -23.59 1.64
C ASN A 73 8.82 -23.33 0.12
N GLU A 74 9.40 -24.21 -0.66
CA GLU A 74 9.44 -24.18 -2.13
C GLU A 74 8.02 -24.27 -2.71
N GLU A 75 7.24 -25.27 -2.29
CA GLU A 75 5.86 -25.48 -2.74
C GLU A 75 4.96 -24.30 -2.33
N LEU A 76 5.17 -23.74 -1.12
CA LEU A 76 4.45 -22.57 -0.66
C LEU A 76 4.73 -21.35 -1.57
N ASN A 77 6.01 -21.14 -1.90
CA ASN A 77 6.43 -20.04 -2.79
C ASN A 77 5.87 -20.21 -4.21
N GLU A 78 5.96 -21.43 -4.79
CA GLU A 78 5.42 -21.72 -6.12
C GLU A 78 3.90 -21.51 -6.18
N LYS A 79 3.16 -21.91 -5.13
CA LYS A 79 1.72 -21.65 -5.04
C LYS A 79 1.39 -20.15 -5.01
N VAL A 80 2.19 -19.37 -4.28
CA VAL A 80 2.01 -17.91 -4.19
C VAL A 80 2.32 -17.24 -5.54
N ILE A 81 3.39 -17.66 -6.22
CA ILE A 81 3.73 -17.20 -7.58
C ILE A 81 2.58 -17.53 -8.56
N GLY A 82 2.04 -18.75 -8.49
CA GLY A 82 0.92 -19.17 -9.33
C GLY A 82 -0.39 -18.39 -9.15
N LEU A 83 -0.54 -17.63 -8.05
CA LEU A 83 -1.68 -16.73 -7.86
C LEU A 83 -1.59 -15.43 -8.69
N SER A 84 -0.42 -15.11 -9.22
CA SER A 84 -0.15 -13.87 -9.97
C SER A 84 -0.54 -13.94 -11.46
N SER A 85 -1.31 -14.95 -11.90
CA SER A 85 -1.75 -15.08 -13.29
C SER A 85 -2.76 -13.98 -13.65
N ILE A 86 -2.25 -12.84 -14.08
CA ILE A 86 -3.04 -11.78 -14.71
C ILE A 86 -3.16 -12.12 -16.19
N LYS A 87 -4.37 -12.41 -16.64
CA LYS A 87 -4.68 -12.67 -18.07
C LYS A 87 -5.10 -11.35 -18.72
N ASN A 88 -4.15 -10.52 -19.18
CA ASN A 88 -4.46 -9.32 -19.96
C ASN A 88 -3.34 -8.97 -20.96
N ASN A 89 -3.66 -8.18 -22.00
CA ASN A 89 -2.71 -7.64 -22.99
C ASN A 89 -1.56 -6.83 -22.37
N ASP A 90 -1.72 -6.36 -21.14
CA ASP A 90 -0.72 -5.59 -20.39
C ASP A 90 0.35 -6.48 -19.74
N GLU A 91 0.16 -7.81 -19.76
CA GLU A 91 1.08 -8.79 -19.15
C GLU A 91 2.49 -8.71 -19.74
N TYR A 92 2.59 -8.48 -21.05
CA TYR A 92 3.86 -8.29 -21.71
C TYR A 92 4.63 -7.07 -21.19
N GLN A 93 3.93 -5.95 -20.92
CA GLN A 93 4.56 -4.74 -20.36
C GLN A 93 5.01 -4.95 -18.92
N ILE A 94 4.22 -5.69 -18.13
CA ILE A 94 4.55 -6.05 -16.75
C ILE A 94 5.80 -6.94 -16.72
N ASP A 95 5.91 -7.93 -17.61
CA ASP A 95 7.08 -8.80 -17.70
C ASP A 95 8.34 -8.03 -18.13
N ASN A 96 8.22 -7.10 -19.09
CA ASN A 96 9.33 -6.22 -19.46
C ASN A 96 9.76 -5.28 -18.31
N LEU A 97 8.82 -4.80 -17.49
CA LEU A 97 9.15 -4.03 -16.29
C LEU A 97 9.90 -4.88 -15.25
N LEU A 98 9.52 -6.17 -15.08
CA LEU A 98 10.27 -7.09 -14.22
C LEU A 98 11.70 -7.31 -14.72
N GLU A 99 11.88 -7.48 -16.03
CA GLU A 99 13.20 -7.61 -16.63
C GLU A 99 14.02 -6.33 -16.43
N SER A 100 13.45 -5.14 -16.71
CA SER A 100 14.07 -3.84 -16.42
C SER A 100 14.50 -3.71 -14.96
N MET A 101 13.66 -4.15 -14.03
CA MET A 101 13.94 -4.18 -12.59
C MET A 101 15.14 -5.07 -12.28
N MET A 102 15.17 -6.29 -12.82
CA MET A 102 16.23 -7.28 -12.55
C MET A 102 17.60 -6.84 -13.10
N GLU A 103 17.60 -6.10 -14.20
CA GLU A 103 18.78 -5.58 -14.89
C GLU A 103 19.18 -4.17 -14.43
N PHE A 104 18.37 -3.50 -13.59
CA PHE A 104 18.50 -2.09 -13.24
C PHE A 104 18.54 -1.18 -14.48
N ASP A 105 17.78 -1.54 -15.54
CA ASP A 105 17.71 -0.81 -16.81
C ASP A 105 16.64 0.28 -16.77
N GLU A 106 17.05 1.49 -16.35
CA GLU A 106 16.19 2.68 -16.31
C GLU A 106 15.70 3.07 -17.71
N GLN A 107 16.54 2.93 -18.77
CA GLN A 107 16.14 3.30 -20.11
C GLN A 107 15.00 2.41 -20.63
N LYS A 108 15.05 1.12 -20.33
CA LYS A 108 13.97 0.18 -20.65
C LYS A 108 12.70 0.53 -19.91
N PHE A 109 12.80 0.80 -18.60
CA PHE A 109 11.68 1.30 -17.79
C PHE A 109 11.04 2.54 -18.44
N ASP A 110 11.85 3.55 -18.78
CA ASP A 110 11.39 4.81 -19.39
C ASP A 110 10.64 4.58 -20.70
N LYS A 111 11.17 3.73 -21.57
CA LYS A 111 10.52 3.38 -22.85
C LYS A 111 9.16 2.71 -22.62
N ILE A 112 9.06 1.80 -21.66
CA ILE A 112 7.82 1.08 -21.35
C ILE A 112 6.77 2.09 -20.84
N ILE A 113 7.13 2.92 -19.86
CA ILE A 113 6.18 3.89 -19.28
C ILE A 113 5.75 4.93 -20.33
N ALA A 114 6.69 5.44 -21.12
CA ALA A 114 6.38 6.42 -22.16
C ALA A 114 5.46 5.82 -23.24
N SER A 115 5.79 4.65 -23.79
CA SER A 115 4.97 4.00 -24.82
C SER A 115 3.58 3.63 -24.30
N SER A 116 3.48 3.09 -23.10
CA SER A 116 2.19 2.78 -22.49
C SER A 116 1.36 4.03 -22.25
N SER A 117 1.98 5.11 -21.75
CA SER A 117 1.30 6.39 -21.51
C SER A 117 0.79 7.03 -22.81
N ILE A 118 1.49 6.88 -23.92
CA ILE A 118 1.05 7.34 -25.24
C ILE A 118 -0.14 6.51 -25.72
N ASN A 119 -0.08 5.19 -25.56
CA ASN A 119 -1.08 4.28 -26.12
C ASN A 119 -2.40 4.26 -25.36
N ILE A 120 -2.36 4.24 -24.02
CA ILE A 120 -3.55 4.08 -23.17
C ILE A 120 -3.77 5.23 -22.19
N GLY A 121 -2.89 6.25 -22.20
CA GLY A 121 -2.88 7.36 -21.25
C GLY A 121 -2.20 7.01 -19.93
N PHE A 122 -1.61 8.02 -19.26
CA PHE A 122 -0.84 7.82 -18.03
C PHE A 122 -1.67 7.18 -16.91
N GLU A 123 -2.93 7.60 -16.74
CA GLU A 123 -3.83 7.05 -15.72
C GLU A 123 -4.05 5.55 -15.88
N ASN A 124 -4.37 5.10 -17.11
CA ASN A 124 -4.56 3.67 -17.39
C ASN A 124 -3.25 2.89 -17.30
N THR A 125 -2.11 3.51 -17.63
CA THR A 125 -0.78 2.92 -17.42
C THR A 125 -0.55 2.62 -15.94
N VAL A 126 -0.91 3.55 -15.05
CA VAL A 126 -0.82 3.31 -13.60
C VAL A 126 -1.72 2.16 -13.15
N ILE A 127 -2.97 2.17 -13.58
CA ILE A 127 -3.99 1.20 -13.12
C ILE A 127 -3.71 -0.20 -13.67
N ASN A 128 -3.41 -0.30 -14.97
CA ASN A 128 -3.38 -1.59 -15.68
C ASN A 128 -1.98 -2.22 -15.74
N ILE A 129 -0.92 -1.42 -15.57
CA ILE A 129 0.46 -1.92 -15.69
C ILE A 129 1.21 -1.76 -14.37
N ILE A 130 1.25 -0.52 -13.80
CA ILE A 130 2.10 -0.25 -12.64
C ILE A 130 1.56 -0.90 -11.37
N TYR A 131 0.28 -0.80 -11.05
CA TYR A 131 -0.27 -1.45 -9.87
C TYR A 131 -0.14 -2.98 -9.93
N PRO A 132 -0.50 -3.66 -11.05
CA PRO A 132 -0.26 -5.09 -11.19
C PRO A 132 1.22 -5.48 -11.17
N PHE A 133 2.12 -4.62 -11.70
CA PHE A 133 3.57 -4.82 -11.57
C PHE A 133 4.00 -4.85 -10.10
N PHE A 134 3.61 -3.85 -9.28
CA PHE A 134 3.96 -3.82 -7.86
C PHE A 134 3.31 -4.96 -7.07
N GLU A 135 2.09 -5.39 -7.43
CA GLU A 135 1.49 -6.59 -6.85
C GLU A 135 2.35 -7.82 -7.13
N LYS A 136 2.83 -8.00 -8.36
CA LYS A 136 3.73 -9.11 -8.77
C LYS A 136 5.09 -9.02 -8.06
N VAL A 137 5.67 -7.82 -7.94
CA VAL A 137 6.90 -7.57 -7.17
C VAL A 137 6.72 -7.94 -5.70
N GLY A 138 5.61 -7.57 -5.09
CA GLY A 138 5.26 -7.94 -3.71
C GLY A 138 5.18 -9.47 -3.53
N ILE A 139 4.57 -10.17 -4.47
CA ILE A 139 4.49 -11.65 -4.48
C ILE A 139 5.89 -12.26 -4.59
N LEU A 140 6.73 -11.77 -5.49
CA LEU A 140 8.11 -12.25 -5.66
C LEU A 140 8.96 -12.00 -4.41
N TRP A 141 8.78 -10.86 -3.74
CA TRP A 141 9.44 -10.58 -2.47
C TRP A 141 8.98 -11.54 -1.36
N LEU A 142 7.67 -11.78 -1.24
CA LEU A 142 7.11 -12.76 -0.31
C LEU A 142 7.64 -14.17 -0.55
N ALA A 143 7.81 -14.54 -1.81
CA ALA A 143 8.41 -15.82 -2.22
C ALA A 143 9.94 -15.88 -1.98
N GLY A 144 10.57 -14.80 -1.53
CA GLY A 144 12.02 -14.73 -1.32
C GLY A 144 12.85 -14.74 -2.62
N ARG A 145 12.21 -14.43 -3.75
CA ARG A 145 12.85 -14.46 -5.09
C ARG A 145 13.58 -13.17 -5.43
N ILE A 146 13.24 -12.06 -4.76
CA ILE A 146 13.89 -10.76 -4.98
C ILE A 146 14.29 -10.10 -3.67
N ASN A 147 15.31 -9.23 -3.75
CA ASN A 147 15.77 -8.39 -2.66
C ASN A 147 14.90 -7.10 -2.60
N PRO A 148 14.59 -6.55 -1.42
CA PRO A 148 13.90 -5.26 -1.29
C PRO A 148 14.51 -4.10 -2.10
N ALA A 149 15.81 -4.14 -2.39
CA ALA A 149 16.48 -3.12 -3.21
C ALA A 149 15.87 -2.97 -4.62
N TYR A 150 15.37 -4.07 -5.20
CA TYR A 150 14.69 -4.03 -6.50
C TYR A 150 13.36 -3.27 -6.42
N GLU A 151 12.59 -3.52 -5.39
CA GLU A 151 11.32 -2.81 -5.14
C GLU A 151 11.59 -1.32 -4.88
N HIS A 152 12.58 -0.98 -4.05
CA HIS A 152 12.99 0.41 -3.80
C HIS A 152 13.43 1.13 -5.06
N TYR A 153 14.21 0.47 -5.92
CA TYR A 153 14.64 1.03 -7.20
C TYR A 153 13.43 1.40 -8.07
N MET A 154 12.52 0.46 -8.30
CA MET A 154 11.33 0.69 -9.13
C MET A 154 10.38 1.71 -8.52
N THR A 155 10.19 1.68 -7.19
CA THR A 155 9.38 2.66 -6.47
C THR A 155 9.90 4.08 -6.69
N ASN A 156 11.23 4.28 -6.63
CA ASN A 156 11.83 5.61 -6.86
C ASN A 156 11.69 6.06 -8.32
N LEU A 157 11.91 5.17 -9.29
CA LEU A 157 11.70 5.50 -10.72
C LEU A 157 10.24 5.89 -10.98
N PHE A 158 9.31 5.11 -10.45
CA PHE A 158 7.90 5.40 -10.66
C PHE A 158 7.44 6.67 -9.91
N ARG A 159 7.98 6.91 -8.70
CA ARG A 159 7.76 8.14 -7.96
C ARG A 159 8.15 9.38 -8.79
N GLN A 160 9.28 9.35 -9.48
CA GLN A 160 9.70 10.43 -10.38
C GLN A 160 8.67 10.65 -11.50
N LYS A 161 8.17 9.58 -12.14
CA LYS A 161 7.14 9.71 -13.19
C LYS A 161 5.84 10.32 -12.68
N LEU A 162 5.41 9.95 -11.47
CA LEU A 162 4.24 10.56 -10.84
C LEU A 162 4.44 12.05 -10.56
N ILE A 163 5.58 12.45 -10.01
CA ILE A 163 5.89 13.86 -9.72
C ILE A 163 5.87 14.68 -11.02
N VAL A 164 6.53 14.19 -12.07
CA VAL A 164 6.52 14.85 -13.39
C VAL A 164 5.11 14.92 -13.97
N ALA A 165 4.32 13.85 -13.84
CA ALA A 165 2.94 13.85 -14.31
C ALA A 165 2.05 14.84 -13.53
N ILE A 166 2.28 15.01 -12.23
CA ILE A 166 1.58 16.00 -11.38
C ILE A 166 1.99 17.41 -11.79
N ASP A 167 3.28 17.67 -11.95
CA ASP A 167 3.80 18.99 -12.32
C ASP A 167 3.31 19.41 -13.73
N GLY A 168 3.26 18.48 -14.65
CA GLY A 168 2.77 18.69 -16.02
C GLY A 168 1.27 18.97 -16.14
N GLN A 169 0.48 18.89 -15.04
CA GLN A 169 -0.93 19.30 -15.08
C GLN A 169 -1.03 20.83 -15.06
N MET A 170 -1.50 21.40 -16.16
CA MET A 170 -1.78 22.82 -16.23
C MET A 170 -2.80 23.24 -15.16
N PRO A 171 -2.60 24.36 -14.46
CA PRO A 171 -3.57 24.89 -13.50
C PRO A 171 -4.82 25.36 -14.25
N ASN A 172 -5.70 24.43 -14.57
CA ASN A 172 -7.01 24.74 -15.13
C ASN A 172 -8.03 24.64 -14.00
N GLN A 173 -7.97 25.62 -13.08
CA GLN A 173 -8.90 25.66 -11.95
C GLN A 173 -10.33 25.85 -12.47
N LYS A 174 -11.18 24.90 -12.13
CA LYS A 174 -12.61 25.02 -12.38
C LYS A 174 -13.22 26.10 -11.47
N PRO A 175 -14.32 26.72 -11.85
CA PRO A 175 -15.00 27.70 -10.99
C PRO A 175 -15.41 27.14 -9.62
N ASP A 176 -15.65 25.82 -9.56
CA ASP A 176 -16.04 25.03 -8.38
C ASP A 176 -14.86 24.22 -7.78
N ALA A 177 -13.63 24.63 -8.10
CA ALA A 177 -12.42 23.95 -7.62
C ALA A 177 -12.36 23.88 -6.10
N LYS A 178 -12.19 22.66 -5.58
CA LYS A 178 -12.06 22.39 -4.14
C LYS A 178 -10.61 22.35 -3.72
N LYS A 179 -10.35 22.67 -2.45
CA LYS A 179 -9.04 22.60 -1.82
C LYS A 179 -8.88 21.25 -1.11
N PHE A 180 -7.94 20.45 -1.57
CA PHE A 180 -7.62 19.14 -0.98
C PHE A 180 -6.32 19.20 -0.19
N LEU A 181 -6.34 18.66 1.03
CA LEU A 181 -5.15 18.39 1.82
C LEU A 181 -4.80 16.91 1.74
N LEU A 182 -3.58 16.59 1.31
CA LEU A 182 -3.08 15.24 1.16
C LEU A 182 -1.90 14.98 2.09
N PHE A 183 -1.98 13.95 2.92
CA PHE A 183 -0.89 13.55 3.80
C PHE A 183 -0.95 12.05 4.12
N LEU A 184 0.18 11.50 4.59
CA LEU A 184 0.24 10.18 5.21
C LEU A 184 0.46 10.32 6.72
N PRO A 185 -0.16 9.46 7.53
CA PRO A 185 0.04 9.44 8.97
C PRO A 185 1.50 9.28 9.37
N GLU A 186 1.82 9.67 10.57
CA GLU A 186 3.15 9.47 11.15
C GLU A 186 3.58 8.00 11.02
N ASN A 187 4.84 7.76 10.57
CA ASN A 187 5.42 6.46 10.25
C ASN A 187 4.79 5.71 9.05
N GLU A 188 3.93 6.36 8.26
CA GLU A 188 3.48 5.81 6.97
C GLU A 188 4.31 6.40 5.82
N TRP A 189 4.93 5.49 5.03
CA TRP A 189 5.88 5.85 3.97
C TRP A 189 5.42 5.46 2.57
N HIS A 190 4.28 4.76 2.43
CA HIS A 190 3.78 4.24 1.16
C HIS A 190 3.03 5.32 0.35
N GLU A 191 3.78 6.27 -0.22
CA GLU A 191 3.19 7.47 -0.82
C GLU A 191 2.75 7.35 -2.28
N LEU A 192 3.13 6.30 -3.03
CA LEU A 192 2.79 6.20 -4.47
C LEU A 192 1.29 6.33 -4.73
N GLY A 193 0.47 5.71 -3.87
CA GLY A 193 -0.99 5.84 -3.96
C GLY A 193 -1.46 7.27 -3.74
N LEU A 194 -0.90 7.96 -2.73
CA LEU A 194 -1.25 9.35 -2.41
C LEU A 194 -0.83 10.31 -3.53
N LEU A 195 0.36 10.12 -4.11
CA LEU A 195 0.82 10.87 -5.28
C LEU A 195 -0.12 10.64 -6.49
N PHE A 196 -0.60 9.42 -6.68
CA PHE A 196 -1.55 9.16 -7.77
C PHE A 196 -2.91 9.84 -7.53
N TYR A 197 -3.42 9.88 -6.30
CA TYR A 197 -4.60 10.69 -5.98
C TYR A 197 -4.35 12.18 -6.21
N SER A 198 -3.17 12.69 -5.86
CA SER A 198 -2.77 14.07 -6.16
C SER A 198 -2.82 14.35 -7.67
N TYR A 199 -2.27 13.45 -8.50
CA TYR A 199 -2.36 13.55 -9.96
C TYR A 199 -3.82 13.62 -10.43
N ILE A 200 -4.69 12.74 -9.95
CA ILE A 200 -6.11 12.69 -10.33
C ILE A 200 -6.83 13.99 -9.95
N LEU A 201 -6.63 14.48 -8.75
CA LEU A 201 -7.25 15.73 -8.28
C LEU A 201 -6.80 16.94 -9.12
N LYS A 202 -5.49 17.06 -9.36
CA LYS A 202 -4.93 18.16 -10.15
C LYS A 202 -5.41 18.13 -11.59
N LYS A 203 -5.44 16.93 -12.20
CA LYS A 203 -6.01 16.69 -13.54
C LYS A 203 -7.50 17.09 -13.63
N ASN A 204 -8.25 16.96 -12.53
CA ASN A 204 -9.65 17.38 -12.45
C ASN A 204 -9.83 18.85 -12.07
N GLY A 205 -8.76 19.65 -11.99
CA GLY A 205 -8.82 21.09 -11.77
C GLY A 205 -8.97 21.50 -10.32
N HIS A 206 -8.73 20.64 -9.35
CA HIS A 206 -8.75 20.95 -7.92
C HIS A 206 -7.42 21.52 -7.42
N SER A 207 -7.48 22.30 -6.34
CA SER A 207 -6.31 22.83 -5.64
C SER A 207 -5.80 21.83 -4.62
N ILE A 208 -4.47 21.66 -4.50
CA ILE A 208 -3.88 20.62 -3.67
C ILE A 208 -2.79 21.19 -2.77
N THR A 209 -2.88 20.90 -1.49
CA THR A 209 -1.78 20.99 -0.54
C THR A 209 -1.30 19.59 -0.22
N TYR A 210 -0.11 19.25 -0.69
CA TYR A 210 0.50 17.93 -0.51
C TYR A 210 1.58 18.00 0.56
N LEU A 211 1.35 17.40 1.74
CA LEU A 211 2.33 17.37 2.83
C LEU A 211 3.26 16.16 2.77
N GLY A 212 2.84 15.10 2.07
CA GLY A 212 3.67 13.92 1.88
C GLY A 212 3.60 12.90 3.01
N GLN A 213 4.75 12.28 3.26
CA GLN A 213 4.92 11.13 4.15
C GLN A 213 5.05 11.54 5.61
N SER A 214 4.63 10.65 6.51
CA SER A 214 4.94 10.68 7.95
C SER A 214 4.65 12.02 8.64
N VAL A 215 3.42 12.52 8.48
CA VAL A 215 2.98 13.80 9.06
C VAL A 215 2.37 13.56 10.45
N PRO A 216 2.94 14.15 11.53
CA PRO A 216 2.37 14.05 12.87
C PRO A 216 1.02 14.78 12.96
N LEU A 217 0.05 14.18 13.67
CA LEU A 217 -1.31 14.70 13.75
C LEU A 217 -1.41 16.06 14.46
N ASN A 218 -0.54 16.34 15.44
CA ASN A 218 -0.47 17.63 16.12
C ASN A 218 0.00 18.76 15.19
N GLU A 219 0.89 18.50 14.24
CA GLU A 219 1.31 19.49 13.25
C GLU A 219 0.15 19.84 12.28
N LEU A 220 -0.69 18.86 11.93
CA LEU A 220 -1.91 19.12 11.14
C LEU A 220 -2.85 20.09 11.86
N GLN A 221 -2.94 20.02 13.20
CA GLN A 221 -3.80 20.91 13.98
C GLN A 221 -3.40 22.38 13.83
N GLU A 222 -2.10 22.66 13.73
CA GLU A 222 -1.59 24.02 13.58
C GLU A 222 -1.84 24.59 12.18
N ILE A 223 -1.70 23.78 11.13
CA ILE A 223 -1.77 24.24 9.75
C ILE A 223 -3.17 24.15 9.13
N THR A 224 -4.06 23.33 9.66
CA THR A 224 -5.43 23.17 9.14
C THR A 224 -6.21 24.48 9.03
N PRO A 225 -6.17 25.39 10.03
CA PRO A 225 -6.86 26.69 9.92
C PRO A 225 -6.29 27.58 8.81
N ILE A 226 -5.01 27.45 8.49
CA ILE A 226 -4.34 28.24 7.43
C ILE A 226 -4.75 27.70 6.05
N ILE A 227 -4.75 26.38 5.88
CA ILE A 227 -5.06 25.71 4.61
C ILE A 227 -6.56 25.78 4.33
N ASN A 228 -7.38 25.60 5.37
CA ASN A 228 -8.84 25.53 5.30
C ASN A 228 -9.32 24.60 4.17
N PRO A 229 -9.03 23.29 4.24
CA PRO A 229 -9.34 22.34 3.16
C PRO A 229 -10.84 22.03 3.10
N ASP A 230 -11.37 21.91 1.87
CA ASP A 230 -12.72 21.39 1.63
C ASP A 230 -12.79 19.88 1.84
N ALA A 231 -11.68 19.19 1.57
CA ALA A 231 -11.56 17.75 1.77
C ALA A 231 -10.11 17.33 2.11
N VAL A 232 -9.99 16.19 2.77
CA VAL A 232 -8.72 15.55 3.16
C VAL A 232 -8.61 14.20 2.49
N VAL A 233 -7.41 13.80 2.06
CA VAL A 233 -7.10 12.45 1.56
C VAL A 233 -5.92 11.89 2.33
N THR A 234 -6.09 10.70 2.90
CA THR A 234 -5.02 10.01 3.62
C THR A 234 -5.07 8.50 3.37
N SER A 235 -3.94 7.81 3.55
CA SER A 235 -3.80 6.38 3.27
C SER A 235 -3.15 5.66 4.44
N PHE A 236 -3.65 4.45 4.74
CA PHE A 236 -3.16 3.56 5.79
C PHE A 236 -2.76 2.22 5.16
N THR A 237 -1.50 2.06 4.84
CA THR A 237 -0.95 0.83 4.26
C THR A 237 -0.18 0.04 5.32
N THR A 238 0.58 0.73 6.17
CA THR A 238 1.23 0.16 7.34
C THR A 238 0.19 -0.24 8.37
N VAL A 239 0.33 -1.44 8.92
CA VAL A 239 -0.67 -2.00 9.85
C VAL A 239 -0.51 -1.37 11.23
N PHE A 240 -1.44 -0.50 11.61
CA PHE A 240 -1.66 -0.13 13.01
C PHE A 240 -2.35 -1.30 13.73
N SER A 241 -2.18 -1.44 15.04
CA SER A 241 -3.11 -2.26 15.83
C SER A 241 -4.52 -1.65 15.75
N ASP A 242 -5.56 -2.47 15.91
CA ASP A 242 -6.95 -2.00 15.87
C ASP A 242 -7.16 -0.79 16.81
N ARG A 243 -6.59 -0.85 18.03
CA ARG A 243 -6.69 0.22 19.03
C ARG A 243 -5.97 1.51 18.62
N GLU A 244 -4.79 1.40 18.02
CA GLU A 244 -4.03 2.57 17.53
C GLU A 244 -4.76 3.21 16.35
N PHE A 245 -5.29 2.40 15.44
CA PHE A 245 -6.08 2.87 14.30
C PHE A 245 -7.33 3.63 14.76
N ASP A 246 -8.14 3.02 15.65
CA ASP A 246 -9.34 3.65 16.18
C ASP A 246 -9.03 4.97 16.90
N SER A 247 -7.98 4.98 17.73
CA SER A 247 -7.52 6.19 18.43
C SER A 247 -7.10 7.29 17.43
N TYR A 248 -6.39 6.91 16.35
CA TYR A 248 -5.98 7.85 15.31
C TYR A 248 -7.19 8.42 14.56
N ILE A 249 -8.15 7.57 14.17
CA ILE A 249 -9.39 8.01 13.48
C ILE A 249 -10.22 8.93 14.36
N GLN A 250 -10.35 8.63 15.67
CA GLN A 250 -11.04 9.53 16.60
C GLN A 250 -10.38 10.90 16.69
N ARG A 251 -9.07 10.97 16.85
CA ARG A 251 -8.32 12.23 16.86
C ARG A 251 -8.45 13.01 15.56
N LEU A 252 -8.37 12.29 14.42
CA LEU A 252 -8.53 12.88 13.09
C LEU A 252 -9.96 13.44 12.90
N SER A 253 -10.98 12.78 13.43
CA SER A 253 -12.37 13.24 13.35
C SER A 253 -12.63 14.49 14.19
N LEU A 254 -11.92 14.66 15.31
CA LEU A 254 -11.97 15.90 16.10
C LEU A 254 -11.32 17.08 15.36
N LEU A 255 -10.27 16.80 14.58
CA LEU A 255 -9.61 17.82 13.78
C LEU A 255 -10.45 18.25 12.56
N TYR A 256 -11.19 17.30 11.97
CA TYR A 256 -12.01 17.51 10.78
C TYR A 256 -13.48 17.15 11.03
N PRO A 257 -14.20 17.87 11.92
CA PRO A 257 -15.56 17.47 12.34
C PRO A 257 -16.61 17.57 11.24
N SER A 258 -16.43 18.45 10.26
CA SER A 258 -17.34 18.69 9.13
C SER A 258 -16.69 18.55 7.75
N THR A 259 -15.36 18.46 7.68
CA THR A 259 -14.61 18.29 6.44
C THR A 259 -14.72 16.86 5.96
N THR A 260 -14.94 16.64 4.67
CA THR A 260 -14.91 15.28 4.09
C THR A 260 -13.51 14.70 4.15
N VAL A 261 -13.37 13.50 4.72
CA VAL A 261 -12.10 12.79 4.83
C VAL A 261 -12.15 11.51 4.01
N PHE A 262 -11.39 11.46 2.93
CA PHE A 262 -11.18 10.26 2.13
C PHE A 262 -10.09 9.42 2.75
N ILE A 263 -10.41 8.17 3.08
CA ILE A 263 -9.42 7.23 3.60
C ILE A 263 -9.28 6.00 2.72
N THR A 264 -8.05 5.56 2.54
CA THR A 264 -7.70 4.40 1.70
C THR A 264 -6.52 3.63 2.29
N GLY A 265 -5.97 2.70 1.52
CA GLY A 265 -4.84 1.87 1.91
C GLY A 265 -5.24 0.46 2.35
N LEU A 266 -4.26 -0.42 2.36
CA LEU A 266 -4.48 -1.86 2.56
C LEU A 266 -5.19 -2.16 3.89
N GLN A 267 -4.84 -1.45 4.95
CA GLN A 267 -5.46 -1.62 6.27
C GLN A 267 -6.95 -1.28 6.23
N VAL A 268 -7.32 -0.13 5.68
CA VAL A 268 -8.73 0.31 5.58
C VAL A 268 -9.56 -0.66 4.73
N ILE A 269 -8.98 -1.17 3.64
CA ILE A 269 -9.65 -2.09 2.73
C ILE A 269 -9.84 -3.47 3.37
N SER A 270 -8.82 -3.98 4.06
CA SER A 270 -8.80 -5.34 4.62
C SER A 270 -9.61 -5.49 5.91
N PHE A 271 -9.56 -4.52 6.81
CA PHE A 271 -10.20 -4.60 8.15
C PHE A 271 -11.60 -4.01 8.19
N ASN A 272 -11.99 -3.21 7.19
CA ASN A 272 -13.30 -2.56 7.09
C ASN A 272 -13.75 -1.90 8.42
N PRO A 273 -12.97 -0.93 8.94
CA PRO A 273 -13.24 -0.31 10.24
C PRO A 273 -14.55 0.48 10.25
N SER A 274 -15.14 0.68 11.44
CA SER A 274 -16.21 1.65 11.64
C SER A 274 -15.65 3.07 11.53
N LEU A 275 -16.27 3.90 10.70
CA LEU A 275 -15.78 5.24 10.39
C LEU A 275 -16.79 6.31 10.77
N PRO A 276 -16.34 7.53 11.16
CA PRO A 276 -17.20 8.69 11.33
C PRO A 276 -18.01 8.99 10.05
N PRO A 277 -19.19 9.65 10.15
CA PRO A 277 -20.08 9.85 9.01
C PRO A 277 -19.49 10.65 7.83
N ASN A 278 -18.56 11.57 8.11
CA ASN A 278 -17.86 12.38 7.11
C ASN A 278 -16.60 11.72 6.55
N PHE A 279 -16.30 10.48 6.97
CA PHE A 279 -15.17 9.71 6.45
C PHE A 279 -15.66 8.78 5.34
N ILE A 280 -15.04 8.86 4.17
CA ILE A 280 -15.39 8.09 2.99
C ILE A 280 -14.27 7.09 2.70
N LYS A 281 -14.60 5.80 2.80
CA LYS A 281 -13.70 4.72 2.41
C LYS A 281 -13.56 4.65 0.91
N ILE A 282 -12.33 4.72 0.42
CA ILE A 282 -11.96 4.59 -0.99
C ILE A 282 -11.30 3.23 -1.19
N ASN A 283 -11.97 2.38 -1.95
CA ASN A 283 -11.50 1.04 -2.33
C ASN A 283 -11.19 0.90 -3.84
N SER A 284 -11.48 1.94 -4.62
CA SER A 284 -11.17 1.99 -6.04
C SER A 284 -11.07 3.43 -6.53
N LEU A 285 -10.32 3.64 -7.62
CA LEU A 285 -10.21 4.94 -8.26
C LEU A 285 -11.58 5.43 -8.81
N SER A 286 -12.39 4.53 -9.34
CA SER A 286 -13.74 4.88 -9.85
C SER A 286 -14.61 5.46 -8.74
N ARG A 287 -14.60 4.84 -7.53
CA ARG A 287 -15.30 5.37 -6.37
C ARG A 287 -14.74 6.72 -5.91
N PHE A 288 -13.42 6.89 -5.95
CA PHE A 288 -12.82 8.19 -5.64
C PHE A 288 -13.31 9.28 -6.58
N LYS A 289 -13.26 9.04 -7.90
CA LYS A 289 -13.74 10.00 -8.92
C LYS A 289 -15.23 10.32 -8.78
N GLU A 290 -16.06 9.32 -8.51
CA GLU A 290 -17.48 9.51 -8.23
C GLU A 290 -17.68 10.46 -7.03
N LYS A 291 -16.95 10.22 -5.94
CA LYS A 291 -17.11 10.99 -4.70
C LYS A 291 -16.57 12.41 -4.78
N ILE A 292 -15.43 12.64 -5.45
CA ILE A 292 -14.92 14.00 -5.65
C ILE A 292 -15.84 14.84 -6.56
N ALA A 293 -16.59 14.23 -7.45
CA ALA A 293 -17.58 14.93 -8.29
C ALA A 293 -18.83 15.34 -7.52
N SER A 294 -19.06 14.81 -6.31
CA SER A 294 -20.22 15.09 -5.46
C SER A 294 -19.93 16.05 -4.30
N ILE A 295 -18.69 16.56 -4.17
CA ILE A 295 -18.28 17.56 -3.20
C ILE A 295 -18.36 18.95 -3.88
#